data_3a22484a0d513728d3c953e0db12deaa
#
_entry.id   3a22484a0d513728d3c953e0db12deaa
#
_cell.length_a   1.000
_cell.length_b   1.000
_cell.length_c   1.000
_cell.angle_alpha   90.00
_cell.angle_beta   90.00
_cell.angle_gamma   90.00
#
_symmetry.space_group_name_H-M   'P 1'
#
loop_
_entity.id
_entity.type
_entity.pdbx_description
1 polymer ?
#
loop_
_entity_poly.entity_id
_entity_poly.type
_entity_poly.pdbx_seq_one_letter_code
_entity_poly.pdbx_strand_id
1 'polypeptide(L)'
;MSSQFVLPAFISRTLQAVVTPTVLDFWAAELGFDARIERTMSRVVARWMETPDTVTLVLKPNKNFRGFSAGQHVNLTVEIDGVRHTRSYSFSEAPAATGLVAITIKKVPNGRVSSHLVDKVVIGDTIELGQAFGDMTFSAGAPEKMLFLAAGSGVTPLMSLLRQLVAEGMSRDVVFMYWVRTRQDLIFGKELKALAEQYPNFRLQPVYELEPELEAGELSGRPSREQLGSVVKDLCKRSVYVCGPTGFMNAVQALVADDALAFHAEAFSPPVFVPSKSTGIAKLFLSKSNRTLEVPEGMPLLDALEAQGIKPQSGCRMGICNTCACGKASGVTRNLLNNELSVDANASLRICVNAAVGDITLDL
;
A
#
# COMPACT_ATOMS: atom_id res chain seq x y z
N MET A 1 34.45 -38.62 -16.65
CA MET A 1 33.90 -38.24 -17.97
C MET A 1 32.40 -38.15 -17.82
N SER A 2 31.86 -36.95 -17.53
CA SER A 2 30.42 -36.72 -17.44
C SER A 2 29.91 -36.30 -18.82
N SER A 3 29.17 -37.18 -19.47
CA SER A 3 28.48 -36.88 -20.73
C SER A 3 27.35 -35.89 -20.44
N GLN A 4 27.54 -34.62 -20.85
CA GLN A 4 26.44 -33.70 -20.94
C GLN A 4 25.50 -34.10 -22.06
N PHE A 5 24.30 -34.53 -21.71
CA PHE A 5 23.21 -34.73 -22.67
C PHE A 5 22.76 -33.37 -23.19
N VAL A 6 23.20 -33.00 -24.37
CA VAL A 6 22.70 -31.81 -25.09
C VAL A 6 21.48 -32.26 -25.90
N LEU A 7 20.29 -31.83 -25.48
CA LEU A 7 19.06 -32.04 -26.25
C LEU A 7 19.15 -31.27 -27.59
N PRO A 8 18.73 -31.90 -28.71
CA PRO A 8 18.70 -31.24 -30.02
C PRO A 8 17.88 -29.92 -29.95
N ALA A 9 18.35 -28.87 -30.61
CA ALA A 9 17.76 -27.52 -30.56
C ALA A 9 16.27 -27.48 -30.97
N PHE A 10 15.82 -28.42 -31.80
CA PHE A 10 14.41 -28.57 -32.18
C PHE A 10 13.54 -29.06 -31.02
N ILE A 11 14.00 -30.03 -30.24
CA ILE A 11 13.30 -30.56 -29.06
C ILE A 11 13.25 -29.52 -27.96
N SER A 12 14.32 -28.72 -27.77
CA SER A 12 14.36 -27.65 -26.77
C SER A 12 13.38 -26.50 -27.10
N ARG A 13 13.24 -26.14 -28.38
CA ARG A 13 12.26 -25.13 -28.83
C ARG A 13 10.82 -25.59 -28.68
N THR A 14 10.51 -26.83 -28.98
CA THR A 14 9.15 -27.38 -28.85
C THR A 14 8.77 -27.56 -27.38
N LEU A 15 9.70 -28.03 -26.54
CA LEU A 15 9.50 -28.08 -25.08
C LEU A 15 9.32 -26.68 -24.45
N GLN A 16 10.09 -25.69 -24.89
CA GLN A 16 9.92 -24.30 -24.43
C GLN A 16 8.59 -23.68 -24.86
N ALA A 17 8.02 -24.08 -25.99
CA ALA A 17 6.70 -23.62 -26.46
C ALA A 17 5.54 -24.27 -25.70
N VAL A 18 5.71 -25.49 -25.17
CA VAL A 18 4.67 -26.26 -24.47
C VAL A 18 4.79 -26.16 -22.95
N VAL A 19 6.00 -25.96 -22.42
CA VAL A 19 6.27 -25.87 -20.97
C VAL A 19 6.64 -24.43 -20.63
N THR A 20 5.64 -23.55 -20.67
CA THR A 20 5.83 -22.17 -20.17
C THR A 20 5.83 -22.18 -18.63
N PRO A 21 6.50 -21.20 -17.99
CA PRO A 21 6.44 -21.02 -16.51
C PRO A 21 5.01 -21.05 -15.97
N THR A 22 4.07 -20.48 -16.72
CA THR A 22 2.64 -20.45 -16.36
C THR A 22 2.01 -21.86 -16.31
N VAL A 23 2.37 -22.74 -17.26
CA VAL A 23 1.89 -24.13 -17.29
C VAL A 23 2.49 -24.94 -16.13
N LEU A 24 3.78 -24.73 -15.83
CA LEU A 24 4.42 -25.36 -14.68
C LEU A 24 3.83 -24.87 -13.35
N ASP A 25 3.56 -23.58 -13.22
CA ASP A 25 2.91 -23.00 -12.05
C ASP A 25 1.47 -23.51 -11.88
N PHE A 26 0.73 -23.74 -12.99
CA PHE A 26 -0.58 -24.37 -12.96
C PHE A 26 -0.51 -25.81 -12.42
N TRP A 27 0.34 -26.65 -12.97
CA TRP A 27 0.49 -28.04 -12.52
C TRP A 27 1.03 -28.15 -11.09
N ALA A 28 1.93 -27.24 -10.70
CA ALA A 28 2.40 -27.17 -9.32
C ALA A 28 1.25 -26.84 -8.35
N ALA A 29 0.28 -25.98 -8.78
CA ALA A 29 -0.92 -25.69 -8.00
C ALA A 29 -1.81 -26.91 -7.83
N GLU A 30 -2.13 -27.61 -8.94
CA GLU A 30 -2.97 -28.81 -8.94
C GLU A 30 -2.37 -29.94 -8.08
N LEU A 31 -1.03 -30.04 -8.04
CA LEU A 31 -0.30 -31.03 -7.23
C LEU A 31 -0.05 -30.57 -5.78
N GLY A 32 -0.55 -29.42 -5.37
CA GLY A 32 -0.44 -28.89 -3.99
C GLY A 32 0.95 -28.38 -3.63
N PHE A 33 1.84 -28.12 -4.60
CA PHE A 33 3.14 -27.52 -4.32
C PHE A 33 3.02 -26.00 -4.17
N ASP A 34 3.64 -25.43 -3.14
CA ASP A 34 3.74 -23.96 -2.94
C ASP A 34 4.80 -23.33 -3.85
N ALA A 35 5.71 -24.11 -4.39
CA ALA A 35 6.76 -23.65 -5.30
C ALA A 35 6.14 -23.17 -6.61
N ARG A 36 6.44 -21.92 -6.99
CA ARG A 36 6.07 -21.31 -8.28
C ARG A 36 7.33 -20.76 -8.93
N ILE A 37 7.38 -20.77 -10.26
CA ILE A 37 8.55 -20.29 -11.01
C ILE A 37 8.62 -18.77 -10.98
N GLU A 38 7.51 -18.10 -11.27
CA GLU A 38 7.46 -16.65 -11.40
C GLU A 38 6.66 -15.96 -10.28
N ARG A 39 5.66 -16.64 -9.72
CA ARG A 39 4.77 -16.03 -8.72
C ARG A 39 5.37 -16.09 -7.32
N THR A 40 5.28 -14.99 -6.63
CA THR A 40 5.63 -14.93 -5.22
C THR A 40 4.48 -15.46 -4.38
N MET A 41 4.61 -16.67 -3.86
CA MET A 41 3.65 -17.26 -2.94
C MET A 41 4.18 -17.14 -1.51
N SER A 42 3.28 -17.01 -0.56
CA SER A 42 3.63 -16.84 0.84
C SER A 42 2.70 -17.66 1.73
N ARG A 43 3.27 -18.43 2.65
CA ARG A 43 2.52 -19.22 3.63
C ARG A 43 2.30 -18.43 4.91
N VAL A 44 1.08 -18.45 5.42
CA VAL A 44 0.76 -17.90 6.75
C VAL A 44 1.37 -18.80 7.82
N VAL A 45 2.33 -18.28 8.59
CA VAL A 45 3.04 -19.03 9.62
C VAL A 45 2.62 -18.66 11.04
N ALA A 46 2.06 -17.46 11.23
CA ALA A 46 1.44 -17.04 12.48
C ALA A 46 0.33 -16.04 12.23
N ARG A 47 -0.65 -15.96 13.14
CA ARG A 47 -1.69 -14.94 13.14
C ARG A 47 -2.17 -14.66 14.57
N TRP A 48 -2.54 -13.41 14.83
CA TRP A 48 -3.21 -13.00 16.07
C TRP A 48 -4.05 -11.76 15.84
N MET A 49 -5.02 -11.53 16.73
CA MET A 49 -5.84 -10.33 16.70
C MET A 49 -5.14 -9.21 17.46
N GLU A 50 -5.02 -8.05 16.84
CA GLU A 50 -4.55 -6.80 17.47
C GLU A 50 -5.71 -6.08 18.17
N THR A 51 -6.86 -6.04 17.50
CA THR A 51 -8.12 -5.47 17.98
C THR A 51 -9.27 -6.41 17.55
N PRO A 52 -10.53 -6.21 17.99
CA PRO A 52 -11.64 -7.06 17.58
C PRO A 52 -11.86 -7.18 16.06
N ASP A 53 -11.38 -6.20 15.28
CA ASP A 53 -11.57 -6.15 13.85
C ASP A 53 -10.24 -6.08 13.05
N THR A 54 -9.10 -6.32 13.72
CA THR A 54 -7.78 -6.18 13.10
C THR A 54 -6.92 -7.41 13.41
N VAL A 55 -6.34 -8.02 12.38
CA VAL A 55 -5.47 -9.19 12.46
C VAL A 55 -4.06 -8.86 11.97
N THR A 56 -3.05 -9.39 12.65
CA THR A 56 -1.68 -9.47 12.10
C THR A 56 -1.45 -10.88 11.57
N LEU A 57 -1.00 -10.97 10.31
CA LEU A 57 -0.56 -12.18 9.64
C LEU A 57 0.95 -12.14 9.44
N VAL A 58 1.65 -13.16 9.92
CA VAL A 58 3.06 -13.36 9.60
C VAL A 58 3.16 -14.35 8.44
N LEU A 59 3.84 -13.93 7.40
CA LEU A 59 3.94 -14.62 6.15
C LEU A 59 5.39 -15.05 5.88
N LYS A 60 5.56 -16.26 5.36
CA LYS A 60 6.85 -16.78 4.88
C LYS A 60 6.81 -16.82 3.34
N PRO A 61 7.37 -15.80 2.67
CA PRO A 61 7.42 -15.77 1.22
C PRO A 61 8.36 -16.85 0.65
N ASN A 62 8.12 -17.27 -0.58
CA ASN A 62 9.05 -18.07 -1.35
C ASN A 62 10.23 -17.20 -1.84
N LYS A 63 11.23 -17.85 -2.48
CA LYS A 63 12.46 -17.23 -2.99
C LYS A 63 12.25 -16.14 -4.05
N ASN A 64 11.06 -16.02 -4.61
CA ASN A 64 10.74 -15.01 -5.62
C ASN A 64 10.49 -13.62 -5.00
N PHE A 65 10.29 -13.53 -3.69
CA PHE A 65 10.20 -12.26 -2.99
C PHE A 65 11.59 -11.65 -2.80
N ARG A 66 11.75 -10.39 -3.21
CA ARG A 66 13.05 -9.70 -3.20
C ARG A 66 13.32 -8.89 -1.93
N GLY A 67 12.46 -9.03 -0.91
CA GLY A 67 12.55 -8.25 0.31
C GLY A 67 11.80 -6.92 0.23
N PHE A 68 11.91 -6.14 1.29
CA PHE A 68 11.26 -4.82 1.42
C PHE A 68 12.09 -3.88 2.30
N SER A 69 11.78 -2.59 2.24
CA SER A 69 12.22 -1.58 3.21
C SER A 69 11.07 -1.23 4.15
N ALA A 70 11.36 -0.89 5.40
CA ALA A 70 10.34 -0.43 6.34
C ALA A 70 9.55 0.76 5.77
N GLY A 71 8.24 0.75 6.00
CA GLY A 71 7.30 1.73 5.47
C GLY A 71 6.72 1.39 4.10
N GLN A 72 7.30 0.44 3.36
CA GLN A 72 6.76 -0.03 2.07
C GLN A 72 5.51 -0.89 2.24
N HIS A 73 4.85 -1.12 1.11
CA HIS A 73 3.68 -2.00 0.99
C HIS A 73 3.86 -3.08 -0.06
N VAL A 74 2.88 -3.97 -0.10
CA VAL A 74 2.81 -5.09 -1.02
C VAL A 74 1.38 -5.31 -1.47
N ASN A 75 1.20 -5.78 -2.70
CA ASN A 75 -0.09 -6.29 -3.15
C ASN A 75 -0.31 -7.71 -2.63
N LEU A 76 -1.40 -7.94 -1.92
CA LEU A 76 -1.92 -9.27 -1.58
C LEU A 76 -3.01 -9.66 -2.57
N THR A 77 -2.91 -10.85 -3.13
CA THR A 77 -3.95 -11.44 -3.97
C THR A 77 -4.51 -12.68 -3.29
N VAL A 78 -5.81 -12.70 -3.07
CA VAL A 78 -6.57 -13.82 -2.55
C VAL A 78 -7.65 -14.24 -3.53
N GLU A 79 -8.02 -15.50 -3.51
CA GLU A 79 -9.15 -16.00 -4.27
C GLU A 79 -10.37 -16.12 -3.36
N ILE A 80 -11.49 -15.53 -3.77
CA ILE A 80 -12.75 -15.56 -3.05
C ILE A 80 -13.84 -15.93 -4.06
N ASP A 81 -14.52 -17.04 -3.82
CA ASP A 81 -15.58 -17.57 -4.71
C ASP A 81 -15.10 -17.74 -6.17
N GLY A 82 -13.88 -18.27 -6.37
CA GLY A 82 -13.27 -18.48 -7.68
C GLY A 82 -12.79 -17.18 -8.38
N VAL A 83 -12.87 -16.02 -7.71
CA VAL A 83 -12.43 -14.74 -8.26
C VAL A 83 -11.21 -14.23 -7.49
N ARG A 84 -10.18 -13.85 -8.24
CA ARG A 84 -8.96 -13.28 -7.68
C ARG A 84 -9.15 -11.81 -7.36
N HIS A 85 -8.84 -11.42 -6.13
CA HIS A 85 -8.94 -10.06 -5.64
C HIS A 85 -7.59 -9.60 -5.11
N THR A 86 -7.12 -8.45 -5.57
CA THR A 86 -5.85 -7.84 -5.12
C THR A 86 -6.10 -6.57 -4.33
N ARG A 87 -5.41 -6.42 -3.18
CA ARG A 87 -5.37 -5.18 -2.38
C ARG A 87 -3.96 -4.94 -1.87
N SER A 88 -3.64 -3.65 -1.72
CA SER A 88 -2.36 -3.22 -1.16
C SER A 88 -2.44 -3.12 0.35
N TYR A 89 -1.41 -3.60 1.03
CA TYR A 89 -1.24 -3.50 2.48
C TYR A 89 0.20 -3.13 2.80
N SER A 90 0.40 -2.30 3.81
CA SER A 90 1.74 -1.97 4.30
C SER A 90 2.30 -3.13 5.12
N PHE A 91 3.60 -3.31 5.03
CA PHE A 91 4.29 -4.10 6.04
C PHE A 91 4.17 -3.41 7.39
N SER A 92 3.94 -4.18 8.43
CA SER A 92 3.89 -3.69 9.81
C SER A 92 5.13 -4.07 10.61
N GLU A 93 6.07 -4.83 10.03
CA GLU A 93 7.33 -5.25 10.62
C GLU A 93 8.51 -4.58 9.93
N ALA A 94 9.65 -4.49 10.61
CA ALA A 94 10.92 -4.12 9.99
C ALA A 94 11.50 -5.30 9.20
N PRO A 95 12.29 -5.06 8.14
CA PRO A 95 13.03 -6.11 7.46
C PRO A 95 13.93 -6.87 8.44
N ALA A 96 13.87 -8.20 8.41
CA ALA A 96 14.66 -9.05 9.27
C ALA A 96 15.34 -10.19 8.49
N ALA A 97 16.46 -10.69 9.01
CA ALA A 97 17.20 -11.80 8.41
C ALA A 97 16.41 -13.12 8.31
N THR A 98 15.32 -13.24 9.06
CA THR A 98 14.40 -14.39 9.00
C THR A 98 13.68 -14.51 7.66
N GLY A 99 13.62 -13.42 6.87
CA GLY A 99 12.86 -13.34 5.63
C GLY A 99 11.33 -13.42 5.82
N LEU A 100 10.85 -13.42 7.07
CA LEU A 100 9.43 -13.33 7.37
C LEU A 100 8.95 -11.88 7.16
N VAL A 101 7.69 -11.74 6.78
CA VAL A 101 7.03 -10.44 6.65
C VAL A 101 5.74 -10.43 7.46
N ALA A 102 5.42 -9.32 8.12
CA ALA A 102 4.16 -9.16 8.83
C ALA A 102 3.31 -8.07 8.18
N ILE A 103 2.02 -8.36 8.08
CA ILE A 103 1.01 -7.47 7.50
C ILE A 103 -0.16 -7.43 8.47
N THR A 104 -0.59 -6.22 8.83
CA THR A 104 -1.69 -6.00 9.75
C THR A 104 -2.87 -5.40 9.01
N ILE A 105 -4.01 -6.08 9.07
CA ILE A 105 -5.19 -5.83 8.26
C ILE A 105 -6.37 -5.49 9.17
N LYS A 106 -6.91 -4.28 9.03
CA LYS A 106 -8.18 -3.88 9.64
C LYS A 106 -9.33 -4.23 8.71
N LYS A 107 -10.37 -4.84 9.25
CA LYS A 107 -11.60 -5.15 8.53
C LYS A 107 -12.34 -3.88 8.15
N VAL A 108 -12.62 -3.73 6.86
CA VAL A 108 -13.40 -2.61 6.34
C VAL A 108 -14.87 -3.06 6.26
N PRO A 109 -15.83 -2.29 6.74
CA PRO A 109 -17.24 -2.60 6.57
C PRO A 109 -17.58 -2.90 5.10
N ASN A 110 -18.22 -4.05 4.84
CA ASN A 110 -18.51 -4.56 3.49
C ASN A 110 -17.26 -4.80 2.60
N GLY A 111 -16.07 -4.76 3.17
CA GLY A 111 -14.81 -5.03 2.46
C GLY A 111 -14.62 -6.52 2.21
N ARG A 112 -14.63 -6.94 0.95
CA ARG A 112 -14.56 -8.37 0.57
C ARG A 112 -13.23 -9.00 0.98
N VAL A 113 -12.11 -8.36 0.60
CA VAL A 113 -10.75 -8.88 0.86
C VAL A 113 -10.37 -8.79 2.33
N SER A 114 -10.57 -7.62 2.97
CA SER A 114 -10.23 -7.44 4.37
C SER A 114 -11.03 -8.37 5.28
N SER A 115 -12.33 -8.57 5.01
CA SER A 115 -13.16 -9.54 5.76
C SER A 115 -12.65 -10.96 5.57
N HIS A 116 -12.30 -11.37 4.33
CA HIS A 116 -11.74 -12.68 4.07
C HIS A 116 -10.43 -12.91 4.84
N LEU A 117 -9.49 -11.94 4.78
CA LEU A 117 -8.20 -12.02 5.47
C LEU A 117 -8.34 -12.07 7.00
N VAL A 118 -9.28 -11.32 7.57
CA VAL A 118 -9.51 -11.28 9.02
C VAL A 118 -10.28 -12.51 9.50
N ASP A 119 -11.33 -12.92 8.79
CA ASP A 119 -12.29 -13.90 9.30
C ASP A 119 -12.02 -15.34 8.84
N LYS A 120 -11.33 -15.53 7.70
CA LYS A 120 -11.23 -16.85 7.04
C LYS A 120 -9.82 -17.40 6.97
N VAL A 121 -8.81 -16.54 6.78
CA VAL A 121 -7.43 -16.98 6.62
C VAL A 121 -6.90 -17.60 7.91
N VAL A 122 -6.29 -18.77 7.81
CA VAL A 122 -5.72 -19.54 8.93
C VAL A 122 -4.22 -19.82 8.72
N ILE A 123 -3.56 -20.27 9.77
CA ILE A 123 -2.15 -20.71 9.69
C ILE A 123 -2.08 -21.91 8.73
N GLY A 124 -1.13 -21.87 7.79
CA GLY A 124 -0.94 -22.84 6.75
C GLY A 124 -1.46 -22.40 5.38
N ASP A 125 -2.38 -21.46 5.32
CA ASP A 125 -2.89 -20.92 4.06
C ASP A 125 -1.79 -20.26 3.24
N THR A 126 -1.99 -20.28 1.92
CA THR A 126 -1.06 -19.66 0.97
C THR A 126 -1.69 -18.45 0.30
N ILE A 127 -1.00 -17.32 0.36
CA ILE A 127 -1.43 -16.03 -0.21
C ILE A 127 -0.39 -15.58 -1.23
N GLU A 128 -0.83 -15.07 -2.38
CA GLU A 128 0.07 -14.50 -3.36
C GLU A 128 0.45 -13.07 -2.99
N LEU A 129 1.76 -12.80 -2.99
CA LEU A 129 2.34 -11.47 -2.78
C LEU A 129 2.81 -10.87 -4.10
N GLY A 130 2.73 -9.54 -4.25
CA GLY A 130 3.53 -8.79 -5.20
C GLY A 130 4.96 -8.57 -4.70
N GLN A 131 5.74 -7.77 -5.43
CA GLN A 131 6.97 -7.20 -4.90
C GLN A 131 6.65 -5.98 -4.04
N ALA A 132 7.56 -5.62 -3.14
CA ALA A 132 7.43 -4.43 -2.31
C ALA A 132 7.52 -3.14 -3.15
N PHE A 133 6.78 -2.11 -2.79
CA PHE A 133 6.78 -0.79 -3.41
C PHE A 133 6.41 0.29 -2.38
N GLY A 134 6.61 1.57 -2.73
CA GLY A 134 6.33 2.73 -1.88
C GLY A 134 7.59 3.46 -1.46
N ASP A 135 7.45 4.77 -1.25
CA ASP A 135 8.58 5.70 -1.08
C ASP A 135 8.68 6.25 0.36
N MET A 136 7.72 5.90 1.24
CA MET A 136 7.74 6.33 2.65
C MET A 136 8.74 5.49 3.47
N THR A 137 10.03 5.65 3.17
CA THR A 137 11.12 4.87 3.75
C THR A 137 12.22 5.79 4.29
N PHE A 138 13.20 5.22 5.00
CA PHE A 138 14.43 5.92 5.40
C PHE A 138 15.57 5.74 4.39
N SER A 139 15.29 5.82 3.09
CA SER A 139 16.27 5.60 2.03
C SER A 139 17.50 6.54 2.08
N ALA A 140 17.33 7.75 2.59
CA ALA A 140 18.41 8.72 2.81
C ALA A 140 18.97 8.71 4.24
N GLY A 141 18.65 7.68 5.03
CA GLY A 141 18.91 7.61 6.47
C GLY A 141 17.76 8.19 7.30
N ALA A 142 17.60 7.69 8.53
CA ALA A 142 16.55 8.16 9.43
C ALA A 142 16.87 9.59 9.93
N PRO A 143 15.92 10.55 9.85
CA PRO A 143 16.09 11.89 10.42
C PRO A 143 16.33 11.84 11.93
N GLU A 144 16.98 12.85 12.49
CA GLU A 144 17.24 12.91 13.93
C GLU A 144 15.95 13.09 14.75
N LYS A 145 15.03 13.88 14.24
CA LYS A 145 13.74 14.16 14.88
C LYS A 145 12.59 13.87 13.95
N MET A 146 11.64 13.09 14.42
CA MET A 146 10.49 12.66 13.64
C MET A 146 9.19 12.93 14.38
N LEU A 147 8.14 13.15 13.59
CA LEU A 147 6.76 13.19 14.03
C LEU A 147 5.96 12.20 13.20
N PHE A 148 5.47 11.14 13.83
CA PHE A 148 4.59 10.16 13.23
C PHE A 148 3.14 10.50 13.55
N LEU A 149 2.31 10.63 12.53
CA LEU A 149 0.89 10.97 12.65
C LEU A 149 0.07 9.87 11.97
N ALA A 150 -0.59 9.04 12.77
CA ALA A 150 -1.39 7.92 12.30
C ALA A 150 -2.88 8.10 12.57
N ALA A 151 -3.73 7.58 11.68
CA ALA A 151 -5.14 7.38 11.99
C ALA A 151 -5.60 5.97 11.62
N GLY A 152 -6.22 5.26 12.58
CA GLY A 152 -6.70 3.90 12.40
C GLY A 152 -5.62 2.95 11.88
N SER A 153 -5.88 2.24 10.78
CA SER A 153 -4.91 1.32 10.16
C SER A 153 -3.69 2.00 9.53
N GLY A 154 -3.68 3.34 9.42
CA GLY A 154 -2.49 4.09 8.98
C GLY A 154 -1.28 3.96 9.91
N VAL A 155 -1.46 3.37 11.09
CA VAL A 155 -0.37 3.02 11.99
C VAL A 155 0.60 2.00 11.39
N THR A 156 0.16 1.15 10.45
CA THR A 156 0.94 -0.01 9.98
C THR A 156 2.30 0.35 9.35
N PRO A 157 2.42 1.26 8.36
CA PRO A 157 3.72 1.62 7.83
C PRO A 157 4.59 2.39 8.83
N LEU A 158 3.96 3.20 9.70
CA LEU A 158 4.69 3.94 10.74
C LEU A 158 5.22 3.00 11.82
N MET A 159 4.50 1.91 12.12
CA MET A 159 4.98 0.86 13.01
C MET A 159 6.16 0.11 12.41
N SER A 160 6.15 -0.17 11.11
CA SER A 160 7.29 -0.74 10.39
C SER A 160 8.54 0.14 10.51
N LEU A 161 8.39 1.45 10.29
CA LEU A 161 9.47 2.44 10.48
C LEU A 161 9.95 2.48 11.93
N LEU A 162 9.03 2.49 12.90
CA LEU A 162 9.37 2.50 14.33
C LEU A 162 10.16 1.25 14.74
N ARG A 163 9.72 0.06 14.28
CA ARG A 163 10.42 -1.20 14.54
C ARG A 163 11.82 -1.23 13.93
N GLN A 164 12.01 -0.59 12.76
CA GLN A 164 13.35 -0.41 12.20
C GLN A 164 14.23 0.44 13.14
N LEU A 165 13.71 1.59 13.62
CA LEU A 165 14.45 2.43 14.59
C LEU A 165 14.79 1.69 15.87
N VAL A 166 13.88 0.86 16.38
CA VAL A 166 14.12 0.01 17.56
C VAL A 166 15.24 -1.00 17.27
N ALA A 167 15.21 -1.67 16.12
CA ALA A 167 16.25 -2.61 15.70
C ALA A 167 17.64 -1.94 15.53
N GLU A 168 17.65 -0.65 15.18
CA GLU A 168 18.85 0.19 15.07
C GLU A 168 19.27 0.84 16.41
N GLY A 169 18.64 0.46 17.55
CA GLY A 169 18.95 0.95 18.89
C GLY A 169 18.21 2.20 19.33
N MET A 170 17.17 2.61 18.60
CA MET A 170 16.25 3.72 18.93
C MET A 170 16.97 5.03 19.33
N SER A 171 17.95 5.46 18.55
CA SER A 171 18.77 6.66 18.85
C SER A 171 18.10 7.98 18.46
N ARG A 172 16.92 7.97 17.85
CA ARG A 172 16.22 9.13 17.28
C ARG A 172 15.12 9.65 18.20
N ASP A 173 14.84 10.96 18.15
CA ASP A 173 13.73 11.60 18.87
C ASP A 173 12.45 11.42 18.04
N VAL A 174 11.51 10.61 18.54
CA VAL A 174 10.24 10.31 17.85
C VAL A 174 9.06 10.70 18.72
N VAL A 175 8.19 11.52 18.17
CA VAL A 175 6.85 11.76 18.69
C VAL A 175 5.86 11.02 17.83
N PHE A 176 5.01 10.20 18.42
CA PHE A 176 3.99 9.43 17.72
C PHE A 176 2.61 9.84 18.21
N MET A 177 1.87 10.60 17.42
CA MET A 177 0.46 10.91 17.70
C MET A 177 -0.43 9.97 16.90
N TYR A 178 -1.37 9.31 17.59
CA TYR A 178 -2.16 8.25 16.98
C TYR A 178 -3.66 8.42 17.27
N TRP A 179 -4.42 8.77 16.22
CA TRP A 179 -5.87 8.94 16.25
C TRP A 179 -6.60 7.62 16.06
N VAL A 180 -7.45 7.27 17.01
CA VAL A 180 -8.34 6.12 16.98
C VAL A 180 -9.72 6.51 17.52
N ARG A 181 -10.73 5.70 17.25
CA ARG A 181 -12.07 5.96 17.78
C ARG A 181 -12.10 5.80 19.29
N THR A 182 -11.68 4.63 19.77
CA THR A 182 -11.66 4.27 21.19
C THR A 182 -10.34 3.57 21.54
N ARG A 183 -10.09 3.33 22.83
CA ARG A 183 -8.91 2.58 23.29
C ARG A 183 -8.86 1.16 22.73
N GLN A 184 -10.01 0.53 22.47
CA GLN A 184 -10.09 -0.82 21.88
C GLN A 184 -9.62 -0.85 20.42
N ASP A 185 -9.65 0.28 19.72
CA ASP A 185 -9.20 0.43 18.34
C ASP A 185 -7.68 0.67 18.20
N LEU A 186 -6.96 0.76 19.33
CA LEU A 186 -5.53 1.08 19.34
C LEU A 186 -4.70 -0.14 18.89
N ILE A 187 -4.46 -0.24 17.59
CA ILE A 187 -3.62 -1.30 16.99
C ILE A 187 -2.20 -1.14 17.53
N PHE A 188 -1.53 -2.24 17.90
CA PHE A 188 -0.22 -2.26 18.55
C PHE A 188 -0.14 -1.49 19.88
N GLY A 189 -1.29 -1.21 20.51
CA GLY A 189 -1.32 -0.34 21.69
C GLY A 189 -0.44 -0.80 22.85
N LYS A 190 -0.36 -2.11 23.09
CA LYS A 190 0.51 -2.69 24.14
C LYS A 190 1.98 -2.45 23.84
N GLU A 191 2.40 -2.70 22.59
CA GLU A 191 3.79 -2.53 22.15
C GLU A 191 4.19 -1.05 22.15
N LEU A 192 3.34 -0.17 21.62
CA LEU A 192 3.61 1.27 21.59
C LEU A 192 3.76 1.85 23.00
N LYS A 193 2.94 1.43 23.96
CA LYS A 193 3.06 1.83 25.36
C LYS A 193 4.36 1.31 25.99
N ALA A 194 4.69 0.04 25.78
CA ALA A 194 5.94 -0.54 26.29
C ALA A 194 7.18 0.15 25.71
N LEU A 195 7.17 0.51 24.43
CA LEU A 195 8.25 1.27 23.80
C LEU A 195 8.39 2.68 24.40
N ALA A 196 7.26 3.35 24.70
CA ALA A 196 7.29 4.67 25.36
C ALA A 196 7.82 4.62 26.80
N GLU A 197 7.60 3.52 27.50
CA GLU A 197 8.20 3.27 28.82
C GLU A 197 9.70 2.94 28.75
N GLN A 198 10.10 2.21 27.70
CA GLN A 198 11.47 1.73 27.52
C GLN A 198 12.43 2.82 27.00
N TYR A 199 11.95 3.69 26.08
CA TYR A 199 12.78 4.65 25.37
C TYR A 199 12.41 6.09 25.70
N PRO A 200 13.20 6.85 26.47
CA PRO A 200 12.89 8.24 26.86
C PRO A 200 12.78 9.22 25.68
N ASN A 201 13.37 8.87 24.53
CA ASN A 201 13.34 9.62 23.29
C ASN A 201 12.17 9.22 22.34
N PHE A 202 11.32 8.29 22.77
CA PHE A 202 10.06 7.93 22.13
C PHE A 202 8.88 8.40 22.96
N ARG A 203 8.02 9.23 22.39
CA ARG A 203 6.82 9.72 23.06
C ARG A 203 5.58 9.33 22.27
N LEU A 204 4.68 8.58 22.89
CA LEU A 204 3.38 8.20 22.38
C LEU A 204 2.30 9.14 22.89
N GLN A 205 1.48 9.68 21.99
CA GLN A 205 0.28 10.44 22.32
C GLN A 205 -0.93 9.88 21.57
N PRO A 206 -1.71 8.99 22.18
CA PRO A 206 -3.01 8.60 21.64
C PRO A 206 -3.99 9.76 21.66
N VAL A 207 -4.84 9.83 20.64
CA VAL A 207 -5.95 10.79 20.53
C VAL A 207 -7.22 9.99 20.24
N TYR A 208 -8.24 10.12 21.08
CA TYR A 208 -9.47 9.34 20.99
C TYR A 208 -10.62 10.20 20.46
N GLU A 209 -11.23 9.79 19.35
CA GLU A 209 -12.34 10.58 18.77
C GLU A 209 -13.67 10.36 19.49
N LEU A 210 -13.92 9.15 19.99
CA LEU A 210 -15.21 8.71 20.54
C LEU A 210 -15.09 8.04 21.92
N GLU A 211 -13.95 8.14 22.61
CA GLU A 211 -13.81 7.60 23.97
C GLU A 211 -14.67 8.40 24.94
N PRO A 212 -15.57 7.75 25.67
CA PRO A 212 -16.50 8.48 26.57
C PRO A 212 -15.82 9.12 27.76
N GLU A 213 -14.75 8.53 28.27
CA GLU A 213 -14.00 9.02 29.42
C GLU A 213 -12.50 9.04 29.12
N LEU A 214 -11.91 10.23 29.21
CA LEU A 214 -10.48 10.42 29.02
C LEU A 214 -9.72 10.34 30.32
N GLU A 215 -8.55 9.73 30.29
CA GLU A 215 -7.59 9.76 31.39
C GLU A 215 -6.76 11.05 31.34
N ALA A 216 -6.09 11.37 32.46
CA ALA A 216 -5.26 12.57 32.53
C ALA A 216 -4.14 12.54 31.47
N GLY A 217 -4.06 13.59 30.67
CA GLY A 217 -3.08 13.72 29.59
C GLY A 217 -3.49 13.11 28.23
N GLU A 218 -4.64 12.45 28.16
CA GLU A 218 -5.19 11.99 26.87
C GLU A 218 -5.85 13.15 26.11
N LEU A 219 -5.80 13.06 24.79
CA LEU A 219 -6.41 14.02 23.89
C LEU A 219 -7.62 13.43 23.20
N SER A 220 -8.57 14.30 22.79
CA SER A 220 -9.75 13.88 22.03
C SER A 220 -9.99 14.74 20.80
N GLY A 221 -10.81 14.22 19.89
CA GLY A 221 -11.29 14.91 18.71
C GLY A 221 -10.38 14.76 17.49
N ARG A 222 -10.71 15.53 16.45
CA ARG A 222 -9.99 15.53 15.17
C ARG A 222 -8.67 16.31 15.25
N PRO A 223 -7.72 16.09 14.31
CA PRO A 223 -6.47 16.84 14.28
C PRO A 223 -6.70 18.34 14.29
N SER A 224 -6.01 19.04 15.18
CA SER A 224 -6.07 20.50 15.30
C SER A 224 -4.68 21.07 15.61
N ARG A 225 -4.48 22.35 15.27
CA ARG A 225 -3.21 23.06 15.57
C ARG A 225 -2.96 23.13 17.08
N GLU A 226 -4.00 23.22 17.88
CA GLU A 226 -3.91 23.23 19.34
C GLU A 226 -3.38 21.91 19.89
N GLN A 227 -3.97 20.78 19.45
CA GLN A 227 -3.49 19.43 19.84
C GLN A 227 -2.04 19.22 19.45
N LEU A 228 -1.68 19.51 18.19
CA LEU A 228 -0.31 19.40 17.71
C LEU A 228 0.64 20.29 18.54
N GLY A 229 0.29 21.55 18.74
CA GLY A 229 1.08 22.49 19.53
C GLY A 229 1.17 22.16 21.01
N SER A 230 0.23 21.41 21.60
CA SER A 230 0.35 20.95 22.99
C SER A 230 1.42 19.86 23.14
N VAL A 231 1.61 19.02 22.11
CA VAL A 231 2.52 17.85 22.13
C VAL A 231 3.87 18.18 21.48
N VAL A 232 3.88 18.92 20.35
CA VAL A 232 5.07 19.17 19.53
C VAL A 232 5.41 20.65 19.55
N LYS A 233 6.53 21.02 20.18
CA LYS A 233 6.99 22.42 20.27
C LYS A 233 8.04 22.80 19.23
N ASP A 234 8.60 21.83 18.53
CA ASP A 234 9.74 21.96 17.63
C ASP A 234 9.43 21.37 16.23
N LEU A 235 8.20 21.60 15.73
CA LEU A 235 7.72 21.04 14.45
C LEU A 235 8.66 21.37 13.27
N CYS A 236 9.21 22.58 13.22
CA CYS A 236 10.15 23.01 12.18
C CYS A 236 11.49 22.24 12.16
N LYS A 237 11.76 21.44 13.19
CA LYS A 237 12.95 20.57 13.27
C LYS A 237 12.62 19.09 13.05
N ARG A 238 11.36 18.76 12.73
CA ARG A 238 10.90 17.37 12.59
C ARG A 238 10.55 17.02 11.16
N SER A 239 10.99 15.88 10.71
CA SER A 239 10.44 15.25 9.52
C SER A 239 9.13 14.56 9.90
N VAL A 240 8.05 14.90 9.20
CA VAL A 240 6.69 14.43 9.49
C VAL A 240 6.35 13.28 8.56
N TYR A 241 5.88 12.18 9.14
CA TYR A 241 5.39 11.00 8.43
C TYR A 241 3.92 10.79 8.80
N VAL A 242 3.06 10.79 7.79
CA VAL A 242 1.60 10.76 8.00
C VAL A 242 0.98 9.62 7.22
N CYS A 243 0.14 8.82 7.90
CA CYS A 243 -0.64 7.79 7.21
C CYS A 243 -2.03 7.62 7.83
N GLY A 244 -3.04 7.51 6.98
CA GLY A 244 -4.44 7.35 7.41
C GLY A 244 -5.44 7.56 6.28
N PRO A 245 -6.74 7.71 6.60
CA PRO A 245 -7.78 8.04 5.64
C PRO A 245 -7.54 9.40 4.97
N THR A 246 -7.99 9.57 3.73
CA THR A 246 -7.77 10.80 2.94
C THR A 246 -8.19 12.08 3.68
N GLY A 247 -9.33 12.06 4.38
CA GLY A 247 -9.78 13.23 5.16
C GLY A 247 -8.83 13.61 6.30
N PHE A 248 -8.26 12.63 7.00
CA PHE A 248 -7.23 12.84 8.01
C PHE A 248 -5.95 13.40 7.39
N MET A 249 -5.50 12.81 6.28
CA MET A 249 -4.31 13.23 5.56
C MET A 249 -4.39 14.70 5.14
N ASN A 250 -5.50 15.10 4.52
CA ASN A 250 -5.74 16.48 4.08
C ASN A 250 -5.76 17.47 5.25
N ALA A 251 -6.42 17.09 6.36
CA ALA A 251 -6.47 17.91 7.56
C ALA A 251 -5.07 18.10 8.16
N VAL A 252 -4.30 17.04 8.30
CA VAL A 252 -2.94 17.11 8.85
C VAL A 252 -2.01 17.88 7.93
N GLN A 253 -2.06 17.64 6.61
CA GLN A 253 -1.25 18.38 5.64
C GLN A 253 -1.44 19.89 5.76
N ALA A 254 -2.69 20.34 5.83
CA ALA A 254 -3.01 21.76 6.01
C ALA A 254 -2.51 22.35 7.34
N LEU A 255 -2.26 21.51 8.35
CA LEU A 255 -1.80 21.94 9.67
C LEU A 255 -0.27 22.01 9.80
N VAL A 256 0.47 21.15 9.08
CA VAL A 256 1.89 20.92 9.38
C VAL A 256 2.84 21.01 8.17
N ALA A 257 2.35 20.92 6.93
CA ALA A 257 3.24 20.77 5.77
C ALA A 257 4.18 21.96 5.56
N ASP A 258 3.69 23.17 5.79
CA ASP A 258 4.48 24.41 5.60
C ASP A 258 5.47 24.67 6.75
N ASP A 259 5.19 24.10 7.93
CA ASP A 259 6.00 24.33 9.14
C ASP A 259 7.01 23.19 9.39
N ALA A 260 6.85 22.03 8.74
CA ALA A 260 7.68 20.85 8.97
C ALA A 260 9.02 20.94 8.21
N LEU A 261 10.06 20.30 8.76
CA LEU A 261 11.36 20.16 8.08
C LEU A 261 11.24 19.37 6.74
N ALA A 262 10.43 18.31 6.77
CA ALA A 262 10.05 17.50 5.61
C ALA A 262 8.68 16.89 5.86
N PHE A 263 7.92 16.60 4.80
CA PHE A 263 6.58 16.03 4.90
C PHE A 263 6.44 14.82 3.98
N HIS A 264 6.15 13.65 4.57
CA HIS A 264 5.94 12.38 3.90
C HIS A 264 4.54 11.87 4.23
N ALA A 265 3.74 11.64 3.22
CA ALA A 265 2.33 11.32 3.41
C ALA A 265 1.89 10.16 2.52
N GLU A 266 1.09 9.25 3.08
CA GLU A 266 0.52 8.13 2.37
C GLU A 266 -0.93 7.88 2.76
N ALA A 267 -1.84 7.92 1.78
CA ALA A 267 -3.25 7.68 2.00
C ALA A 267 -3.62 6.21 1.74
N PHE A 268 -4.45 5.61 2.59
CA PHE A 268 -4.98 4.25 2.41
C PHE A 268 -6.31 4.18 1.68
N SER A 269 -6.88 5.33 1.34
CA SER A 269 -8.12 5.41 0.56
C SER A 269 -7.83 6.00 -0.81
N PRO A 270 -8.46 5.49 -1.87
CA PRO A 270 -8.41 6.16 -3.15
C PRO A 270 -8.83 7.64 -2.99
N PRO A 271 -8.16 8.57 -3.68
CA PRO A 271 -8.57 9.96 -3.66
C PRO A 271 -10.01 10.06 -4.18
N VAL A 272 -10.83 10.86 -3.51
CA VAL A 272 -12.16 11.20 -4.02
C VAL A 272 -11.96 12.27 -5.09
N PHE A 273 -12.01 11.87 -6.35
CA PHE A 273 -11.97 12.81 -7.46
C PHE A 273 -13.35 13.47 -7.58
N VAL A 274 -13.41 14.76 -7.30
CA VAL A 274 -14.54 15.57 -7.70
C VAL A 274 -14.37 15.82 -9.20
N PRO A 275 -15.31 15.40 -10.05
CA PRO A 275 -15.21 15.69 -11.48
C PRO A 275 -14.99 17.20 -11.67
N SER A 276 -13.92 17.56 -12.38
CA SER A 276 -13.74 18.96 -12.76
C SER A 276 -14.95 19.38 -13.57
N LYS A 277 -15.33 20.65 -13.48
CA LYS A 277 -16.44 21.22 -14.27
C LYS A 277 -16.17 21.22 -15.79
N SER A 278 -15.11 20.57 -16.27
CA SER A 278 -14.86 20.35 -17.68
C SER A 278 -15.94 19.39 -18.20
N THR A 279 -16.79 19.89 -19.07
CA THR A 279 -17.87 19.14 -19.74
C THR A 279 -17.39 18.47 -21.02
N GLY A 280 -16.07 18.32 -21.20
CA GLY A 280 -15.45 17.74 -22.37
C GLY A 280 -15.60 16.22 -22.40
N ILE A 281 -15.78 15.68 -23.60
CA ILE A 281 -15.70 14.25 -23.90
C ILE A 281 -14.46 14.05 -24.76
N ALA A 282 -13.56 13.18 -24.32
CA ALA A 282 -12.36 12.80 -25.04
C ALA A 282 -12.54 11.42 -25.70
N LYS A 283 -11.91 11.19 -26.85
CA LYS A 283 -11.82 9.88 -27.48
C LYS A 283 -10.60 9.14 -26.93
N LEU A 284 -10.85 7.99 -26.36
CA LEU A 284 -9.84 7.07 -25.87
C LEU A 284 -9.70 5.92 -26.86
N PHE A 285 -8.57 5.86 -27.58
CA PHE A 285 -8.24 4.75 -28.45
C PHE A 285 -7.40 3.71 -27.71
N LEU A 286 -7.84 2.46 -27.73
CA LEU A 286 -7.14 1.30 -27.15
C LEU A 286 -6.43 0.55 -28.27
N SER A 287 -5.10 0.63 -28.32
CA SER A 287 -4.32 0.18 -29.49
C SER A 287 -4.33 -1.34 -29.66
N LYS A 288 -4.29 -2.13 -28.55
CA LYS A 288 -4.26 -3.59 -28.62
C LYS A 288 -5.61 -4.21 -28.97
N SER A 289 -6.70 -3.60 -28.50
CA SER A 289 -8.05 -4.08 -28.78
C SER A 289 -8.71 -3.40 -29.97
N ASN A 290 -8.06 -2.41 -30.58
CA ASN A 290 -8.52 -1.59 -31.69
C ASN A 290 -9.95 -1.01 -31.47
N ARG A 291 -10.17 -0.49 -30.23
CA ARG A 291 -11.45 0.09 -29.82
C ARG A 291 -11.31 1.57 -29.52
N THR A 292 -12.29 2.34 -29.92
CA THR A 292 -12.44 3.75 -29.54
C THR A 292 -13.60 3.90 -28.59
N LEU A 293 -13.38 4.62 -27.49
CA LEU A 293 -14.35 4.88 -26.44
C LEU A 293 -14.49 6.39 -26.25
N GLU A 294 -15.66 6.84 -25.85
CA GLU A 294 -15.88 8.20 -25.39
C GLU A 294 -15.80 8.23 -23.86
N VAL A 295 -14.89 9.02 -23.31
CA VAL A 295 -14.65 9.13 -21.88
C VAL A 295 -14.78 10.59 -21.41
N PRO A 296 -15.38 10.84 -20.24
CA PRO A 296 -15.43 12.19 -19.69
C PRO A 296 -14.02 12.70 -19.36
N GLU A 297 -13.69 13.91 -19.75
CA GLU A 297 -12.47 14.57 -19.28
C GLU A 297 -12.50 14.76 -17.76
N GLY A 298 -11.33 14.63 -17.13
CA GLY A 298 -11.20 14.77 -15.67
C GLY A 298 -11.67 13.58 -14.85
N MET A 299 -12.22 12.52 -15.49
CA MET A 299 -12.51 11.24 -14.83
C MET A 299 -11.25 10.35 -14.85
N PRO A 300 -10.92 9.63 -13.77
CA PRO A 300 -9.86 8.61 -13.80
C PRO A 300 -10.10 7.63 -14.97
N LEU A 301 -9.07 7.41 -15.78
CA LEU A 301 -9.17 6.54 -16.97
C LEU A 301 -9.58 5.11 -16.61
N LEU A 302 -9.14 4.60 -15.45
CA LEU A 302 -9.57 3.29 -14.95
C LEU A 302 -11.09 3.24 -14.74
N ASP A 303 -11.65 4.24 -14.08
CA ASP A 303 -13.09 4.30 -13.77
C ASP A 303 -13.91 4.47 -15.07
N ALA A 304 -13.41 5.28 -16.01
CA ALA A 304 -14.03 5.46 -17.32
C ALA A 304 -14.06 4.16 -18.14
N LEU A 305 -12.97 3.36 -18.10
CA LEU A 305 -12.89 2.05 -18.75
C LEU A 305 -13.84 1.04 -18.10
N GLU A 306 -13.87 0.99 -16.78
CA GLU A 306 -14.74 0.09 -16.01
C GLU A 306 -16.23 0.40 -16.24
N ALA A 307 -16.59 1.68 -16.31
CA ALA A 307 -17.95 2.11 -16.63
C ALA A 307 -18.44 1.60 -18.01
N GLN A 308 -17.51 1.34 -18.92
CA GLN A 308 -17.79 0.77 -20.25
C GLN A 308 -17.54 -0.75 -20.33
N GLY A 309 -17.43 -1.41 -19.20
CA GLY A 309 -17.29 -2.88 -19.09
C GLY A 309 -15.89 -3.41 -19.41
N ILE A 310 -14.90 -2.54 -19.60
CA ILE A 310 -13.49 -2.93 -19.76
C ILE A 310 -12.84 -2.96 -18.39
N LYS A 311 -12.23 -4.08 -18.05
CA LYS A 311 -11.63 -4.32 -16.72
C LYS A 311 -10.11 -4.51 -16.83
N PRO A 312 -9.32 -3.42 -16.92
CA PRO A 312 -7.88 -3.53 -16.91
C PRO A 312 -7.40 -4.08 -15.57
N GLN A 313 -6.18 -4.62 -15.54
CA GLN A 313 -5.56 -4.97 -14.27
C GLN A 313 -5.49 -3.73 -13.36
N SER A 314 -5.95 -3.87 -12.13
CA SER A 314 -5.95 -2.80 -11.15
C SER A 314 -5.65 -3.33 -9.75
N GLY A 315 -5.05 -2.50 -8.90
CA GLY A 315 -4.68 -2.85 -7.53
C GLY A 315 -5.17 -1.81 -6.54
N CYS A 316 -4.27 -0.96 -6.04
CA CYS A 316 -4.55 0.02 -4.96
C CYS A 316 -5.53 1.13 -5.34
N ARG A 317 -5.65 1.49 -6.60
CA ARG A 317 -6.41 2.65 -7.13
C ARG A 317 -5.96 4.02 -6.57
N MET A 318 -4.76 4.07 -6.01
CA MET A 318 -4.17 5.26 -5.36
C MET A 318 -2.93 5.78 -6.10
N GLY A 319 -2.60 5.18 -7.25
CA GLY A 319 -1.44 5.58 -8.04
C GLY A 319 -0.08 5.11 -7.51
N ILE A 320 -0.03 4.19 -6.55
CA ILE A 320 1.23 3.76 -5.91
C ILE A 320 1.70 2.36 -6.33
N CYS A 321 0.78 1.40 -6.60
CA CYS A 321 1.17 0.00 -6.85
C CYS A 321 1.59 -0.32 -8.29
N ASN A 322 1.44 0.60 -9.22
CA ASN A 322 1.69 0.45 -10.66
C ASN A 322 0.96 -0.71 -11.36
N THR A 323 0.06 -1.45 -10.68
CA THR A 323 -0.68 -2.58 -11.27
C THR A 323 -1.55 -2.16 -12.46
N CYS A 324 -2.06 -0.91 -12.43
CA CYS A 324 -2.85 -0.33 -13.52
C CYS A 324 -2.01 0.47 -14.52
N ALA A 325 -0.68 0.33 -14.49
CA ALA A 325 0.17 1.06 -15.42
C ALA A 325 0.07 0.47 -16.82
N CYS A 326 -0.11 1.32 -17.82
CA CYS A 326 -0.08 0.95 -19.24
C CYS A 326 0.69 2.01 -20.03
N GLY A 327 1.08 1.69 -21.26
CA GLY A 327 1.71 2.64 -22.16
C GLY A 327 0.70 3.70 -22.62
N LYS A 328 1.12 4.96 -22.67
CA LYS A 328 0.40 6.04 -23.33
C LYS A 328 1.11 6.35 -24.65
N ALA A 329 0.51 5.95 -25.78
CA ALA A 329 1.11 6.15 -27.08
C ALA A 329 0.99 7.61 -27.57
N SER A 330 -0.10 8.30 -27.24
CA SER A 330 -0.30 9.71 -27.63
C SER A 330 -1.32 10.42 -26.75
N GLY A 331 -1.41 11.74 -26.87
CA GLY A 331 -2.38 12.58 -26.19
C GLY A 331 -1.90 13.15 -24.87
N VAL A 332 -2.72 13.99 -24.25
CA VAL A 332 -2.42 14.69 -22.99
C VAL A 332 -3.22 14.09 -21.86
N THR A 333 -2.56 13.81 -20.75
CA THR A 333 -3.22 13.37 -19.51
C THR A 333 -2.90 14.30 -18.36
N ARG A 334 -3.81 14.40 -17.40
CA ARG A 334 -3.64 15.11 -16.14
C ARG A 334 -3.55 14.12 -15.00
N ASN A 335 -2.49 14.20 -14.22
CA ASN A 335 -2.41 13.49 -12.95
C ASN A 335 -3.31 14.18 -11.93
N LEU A 336 -4.30 13.45 -11.41
CA LEU A 336 -5.32 13.98 -10.53
C LEU A 336 -4.83 14.17 -9.07
N LEU A 337 -3.64 13.68 -8.74
CA LEU A 337 -3.05 13.86 -7.39
C LEU A 337 -2.32 15.19 -7.25
N ASN A 338 -1.61 15.62 -8.30
CA ASN A 338 -0.75 16.80 -8.28
C ASN A 338 -1.06 17.82 -9.39
N ASN A 339 -2.09 17.56 -10.20
CA ASN A 339 -2.52 18.37 -11.36
C ASN A 339 -1.48 18.52 -12.50
N GLU A 340 -0.39 17.77 -12.47
CA GLU A 340 0.60 17.80 -13.56
C GLU A 340 0.02 17.27 -14.86
N LEU A 341 0.38 17.94 -15.98
CA LEU A 341 0.08 17.50 -17.32
C LEU A 341 1.24 16.67 -17.86
N SER A 342 0.93 15.50 -18.42
CA SER A 342 1.88 14.67 -19.14
C SER A 342 1.53 14.67 -20.63
N VAL A 343 2.45 15.18 -21.45
CA VAL A 343 2.39 15.20 -22.90
C VAL A 343 3.26 14.12 -23.55
N ASP A 344 4.11 13.44 -22.76
CA ASP A 344 5.10 12.50 -23.27
C ASP A 344 4.41 11.27 -23.87
N ALA A 345 4.74 10.93 -25.11
CA ALA A 345 4.42 9.66 -25.73
C ALA A 345 5.29 8.53 -25.14
N ASN A 346 4.78 7.31 -25.17
CA ASN A 346 5.41 6.11 -24.64
C ASN A 346 5.71 6.14 -23.11
N ALA A 347 5.05 7.07 -22.40
CA ALA A 347 5.14 7.12 -20.95
C ALA A 347 4.33 5.99 -20.30
N SER A 348 4.85 5.42 -19.24
CA SER A 348 4.07 4.52 -18.37
C SER A 348 3.07 5.33 -17.56
N LEU A 349 1.77 5.10 -17.79
CA LEU A 349 0.68 5.87 -17.21
C LEU A 349 -0.13 5.03 -16.22
N ARG A 350 -0.25 5.49 -14.99
CA ARG A 350 -1.14 4.88 -13.97
C ARG A 350 -2.57 5.37 -14.18
N ILE A 351 -3.39 4.58 -14.87
CA ILE A 351 -4.74 4.98 -15.30
C ILE A 351 -5.72 5.21 -14.14
N CYS A 352 -5.43 4.72 -12.93
CA CYS A 352 -6.29 4.95 -11.77
C CYS A 352 -6.23 6.37 -11.17
N VAL A 353 -5.20 7.15 -11.51
CA VAL A 353 -5.00 8.52 -11.00
C VAL A 353 -4.71 9.53 -12.12
N ASN A 354 -4.90 9.14 -13.36
CA ASN A 354 -4.75 10.02 -14.52
C ASN A 354 -6.07 10.11 -15.30
N ALA A 355 -6.39 11.29 -15.78
CA ALA A 355 -7.54 11.59 -16.59
C ALA A 355 -7.12 12.09 -17.99
N ALA A 356 -7.96 11.90 -18.97
CA ALA A 356 -7.77 12.47 -20.31
C ALA A 356 -7.95 13.99 -20.31
N VAL A 357 -7.13 14.68 -21.08
CA VAL A 357 -7.28 16.10 -21.44
C VAL A 357 -7.27 16.16 -22.98
N GLY A 358 -8.44 15.93 -23.58
CA GLY A 358 -8.57 15.68 -25.03
C GLY A 358 -8.29 14.22 -25.42
N ASP A 359 -8.23 13.97 -26.72
CA ASP A 359 -8.09 12.63 -27.27
C ASP A 359 -6.75 11.98 -26.92
N ILE A 360 -6.78 10.69 -26.56
CA ILE A 360 -5.60 9.94 -26.13
C ILE A 360 -5.58 8.52 -26.70
N THR A 361 -4.39 7.92 -26.77
CA THR A 361 -4.18 6.52 -27.13
C THR A 361 -3.45 5.78 -26.02
N LEU A 362 -4.00 4.65 -25.59
CA LEU A 362 -3.41 3.75 -24.60
C LEU A 362 -3.10 2.37 -25.18
N ASP A 363 -2.06 1.73 -24.70
CA ASP A 363 -1.65 0.36 -25.04
C ASP A 363 -2.42 -0.68 -24.19
N LEU A 364 -3.73 -0.76 -24.45
CA LEU A 364 -4.68 -1.68 -23.82
C LEU A 364 -5.47 -2.48 -24.86
#